data_0854dca75c3a7e1ac4c8cfbdd4c5b2cc
#
_entry.id   0854dca75c3a7e1ac4c8cfbdd4c5b2cc
#
_cell.length_a   1.000
_cell.length_b   1.000
_cell.length_c   1.000
_cell.angle_alpha   90.00
_cell.angle_beta   90.00
_cell.angle_gamma   90.00
#
_symmetry.space_group_name_H-M   'P 1'
#
loop_
_entity.id
_entity.type
_entity.pdbx_description
1 polymer ?
#
loop_
_entity_poly.entity_id
_entity_poly.type
_entity_poly.pdbx_seq_one_letter_code
_entity_poly.pdbx_strand_id
1 'polypeptide(L)'
;MTIEFETPKPIAQIQFVLKTVAQEMMRSQSRYFDENEHDIPFSYIEFMHTAMKSTGGGSLTPKDDKPKEGAEKRPPIGYQTLAAQIEMLAWGDVGFYLITPGGGLGAAAVQAAGSPEQRAKFLARFAGEKPTFAAMCMTEAGAGSDTSAIRTRAVLDEATQEWVINGEKIFVTGGDKSFTEYEQFGKGFIVVWASIDPTAGRAGMRAFVVESGTKGVSIVKLEHKLGIRASDTAVISLVDVRVPYDNILGSATVEKTTTGFKGAMATFDATRPLVAASGIGVARAALESLKEKLTEQEVEIRYGLPRNKLTSIERDVIDMEIQLRSAWLLVLKAVWMADNKKSNALESSMSKVRAGDIVTKITQKAVEIMGPLGYSREFLFEKWFRDAKITDIYEGTGQINRLVVARHILGYSGKELR
;
A
#
# COMPACT_ATOMS: atom_id res chain seq x y z
N MET A 1 -34.57 1.01 3.35
CA MET A 1 -33.27 0.33 3.30
C MET A 1 -32.53 0.75 4.57
N THR A 2 -32.44 -0.14 5.55
CA THR A 2 -31.74 0.14 6.80
C THR A 2 -30.23 0.05 6.49
N ILE A 3 -29.47 1.11 6.72
CA ILE A 3 -28.01 1.08 6.61
C ILE A 3 -27.50 0.59 7.96
N GLU A 4 -26.89 -0.58 7.96
CA GLU A 4 -26.24 -1.15 9.13
C GLU A 4 -24.76 -0.78 9.09
N PHE A 5 -24.28 -0.09 10.12
CA PHE A 5 -22.86 0.35 10.21
C PHE A 5 -22.04 -0.54 11.15
N GLU A 6 -22.59 -1.65 11.62
CA GLU A 6 -21.84 -2.59 12.45
C GLU A 6 -20.75 -3.29 11.65
N THR A 7 -19.57 -3.38 12.25
CA THR A 7 -18.46 -4.14 11.65
C THR A 7 -18.87 -5.63 11.58
N PRO A 8 -18.83 -6.25 10.40
CA PRO A 8 -19.15 -7.68 10.27
C PRO A 8 -18.32 -8.53 11.25
N LYS A 9 -18.97 -9.47 11.93
CA LYS A 9 -18.32 -10.33 12.95
C LYS A 9 -16.99 -10.94 12.51
N PRO A 10 -16.83 -11.48 11.28
CA PRO A 10 -15.54 -12.00 10.83
C PRO A 10 -14.43 -10.93 10.79
N ILE A 11 -14.78 -9.69 10.40
CA ILE A 11 -13.81 -8.57 10.37
C ILE A 11 -13.42 -8.18 11.81
N ALA A 12 -14.39 -8.05 12.71
CA ALA A 12 -14.13 -7.75 14.12
C ALA A 12 -13.23 -8.79 14.79
N GLN A 13 -13.44 -10.08 14.51
CA GLN A 13 -12.58 -11.17 15.01
C GLN A 13 -11.14 -11.05 14.51
N ILE A 14 -10.95 -10.79 13.21
CA ILE A 14 -9.63 -10.61 12.64
C ILE A 14 -8.93 -9.39 13.25
N GLN A 15 -9.62 -8.26 13.38
CA GLN A 15 -9.05 -7.06 14.01
C GLN A 15 -8.65 -7.31 15.47
N PHE A 16 -9.43 -8.08 16.22
CA PHE A 16 -9.09 -8.44 17.60
C PHE A 16 -7.78 -9.24 17.68
N VAL A 17 -7.61 -10.25 16.84
CA VAL A 17 -6.37 -11.05 16.78
C VAL A 17 -5.18 -10.18 16.33
N LEU A 18 -5.35 -9.40 15.27
CA LEU A 18 -4.28 -8.54 14.76
C LEU A 18 -3.90 -7.42 15.74
N LYS A 19 -4.81 -6.98 16.62
CA LYS A 19 -4.49 -5.99 17.64
C LYS A 19 -3.39 -6.49 18.58
N THR A 20 -3.43 -7.76 18.99
CA THR A 20 -2.38 -8.36 19.83
C THR A 20 -1.03 -8.37 19.08
N VAL A 21 -1.03 -8.79 17.82
CA VAL A 21 0.21 -8.75 17.00
C VAL A 21 0.74 -7.31 16.86
N ALA A 22 -0.16 -6.37 16.59
CA ALA A 22 0.19 -4.96 16.44
C ALA A 22 0.78 -4.35 17.72
N GLN A 23 0.27 -4.73 18.90
CA GLN A 23 0.78 -4.25 20.19
C GLN A 23 2.11 -4.91 20.56
N GLU A 24 2.14 -6.24 20.54
CA GLU A 24 3.24 -7.01 21.13
C GLU A 24 4.45 -7.16 20.19
N MET A 25 4.22 -7.26 18.88
CA MET A 25 5.29 -7.52 17.91
C MET A 25 5.69 -6.31 17.07
N MET A 26 4.79 -5.33 16.89
CA MET A 26 5.07 -4.18 16.04
C MET A 26 5.35 -2.93 16.87
N ARG A 27 4.39 -2.48 17.68
CA ARG A 27 4.51 -1.24 18.45
C ARG A 27 5.63 -1.30 19.48
N SER A 28 5.83 -2.42 20.14
CA SER A 28 6.92 -2.64 21.11
C SER A 28 8.32 -2.47 20.49
N GLN A 29 8.47 -2.76 19.20
CA GLN A 29 9.74 -2.66 18.47
C GLN A 29 9.81 -1.44 17.54
N SER A 30 8.75 -0.65 17.46
CA SER A 30 8.58 0.45 16.51
C SER A 30 9.71 1.49 16.61
N ARG A 31 10.14 1.83 17.85
CA ARG A 31 11.25 2.76 18.07
C ARG A 31 12.57 2.20 17.60
N TYR A 32 12.86 0.94 17.91
CA TYR A 32 14.11 0.31 17.50
C TYR A 32 14.32 0.35 15.98
N PHE A 33 13.32 -0.08 15.21
CA PHE A 33 13.41 -0.10 13.74
C PHE A 33 13.25 1.28 13.09
N ASP A 34 12.75 2.27 13.80
CA ASP A 34 12.81 3.67 13.36
C ASP A 34 14.23 4.24 13.48
N GLU A 35 14.98 3.85 14.51
CA GLU A 35 16.35 4.31 14.75
C GLU A 35 17.39 3.49 13.98
N ASN A 36 17.15 2.19 13.82
CA ASN A 36 18.00 1.26 13.07
C ASN A 36 17.37 0.95 11.71
N GLU A 37 17.27 1.99 10.87
CA GLU A 37 16.74 1.87 9.51
C GLU A 37 17.60 0.86 8.72
N HIS A 38 16.94 -0.02 7.98
CA HIS A 38 17.48 -1.14 7.22
C HIS A 38 17.68 -2.44 7.98
N ASP A 39 17.57 -2.47 9.31
CA ASP A 39 17.48 -3.73 10.04
C ASP A 39 16.22 -4.49 9.62
N ILE A 40 16.31 -5.80 9.52
CA ILE A 40 15.20 -6.66 9.09
C ILE A 40 14.56 -7.32 10.32
N PRO A 41 13.27 -7.08 10.59
CA PRO A 41 12.57 -7.74 11.71
C PRO A 41 12.17 -9.18 11.36
N PHE A 42 13.15 -10.09 11.27
CA PHE A 42 12.95 -11.48 10.87
C PHE A 42 11.88 -12.19 11.71
N SER A 43 11.89 -12.01 13.04
CA SER A 43 10.92 -12.67 13.94
C SER A 43 9.47 -12.29 13.61
N TYR A 44 9.22 -11.03 13.32
CA TYR A 44 7.89 -10.57 12.86
C TYR A 44 7.53 -11.18 11.50
N ILE A 45 8.45 -11.15 10.55
CA ILE A 45 8.24 -11.67 9.18
C ILE A 45 7.91 -13.17 9.23
N GLU A 46 8.66 -13.97 9.96
CA GLU A 46 8.45 -15.42 10.12
C GLU A 46 7.12 -15.73 10.82
N PHE A 47 6.82 -14.99 11.89
CA PHE A 47 5.54 -15.13 12.61
C PHE A 47 4.36 -14.85 11.67
N MET A 48 4.37 -13.72 10.97
CA MET A 48 3.30 -13.33 10.06
C MET A 48 3.15 -14.32 8.91
N HIS A 49 4.25 -14.81 8.35
CA HIS A 49 4.20 -15.84 7.31
C HIS A 49 3.50 -17.11 7.81
N THR A 50 3.89 -17.60 8.97
CA THR A 50 3.30 -18.80 9.59
C THR A 50 1.81 -18.61 9.89
N ALA A 51 1.44 -17.46 10.46
CA ALA A 51 0.06 -17.13 10.76
C ALA A 51 -0.82 -17.03 9.50
N MET A 52 -0.31 -16.39 8.44
CA MET A 52 -1.02 -16.27 7.17
C MET A 52 -1.16 -17.62 6.45
N LYS A 53 -0.13 -18.47 6.50
CA LYS A 53 -0.16 -19.83 5.95
C LYS A 53 -1.19 -20.71 6.66
N SER A 54 -1.28 -20.65 8.00
CA SER A 54 -2.24 -21.42 8.80
C SER A 54 -3.71 -21.05 8.51
N THR A 55 -3.96 -19.80 8.11
CA THR A 55 -5.32 -19.32 7.73
C THR A 55 -5.66 -19.57 6.27
N GLY A 56 -4.80 -20.30 5.54
CA GLY A 56 -4.99 -20.60 4.11
C GLY A 56 -4.76 -19.41 3.18
N GLY A 57 -4.12 -18.34 3.67
CA GLY A 57 -3.77 -17.14 2.93
C GLY A 57 -2.26 -16.94 2.91
N GLY A 58 -1.60 -17.16 1.78
CA GLY A 58 -0.18 -16.79 1.60
C GLY A 58 0.05 -15.33 1.20
N SER A 59 -0.99 -14.52 1.13
CA SER A 59 -0.92 -13.12 0.67
C SER A 59 -2.07 -12.31 1.23
N LEU A 60 -1.83 -11.01 1.50
CA LEU A 60 -2.85 -10.01 1.79
C LEU A 60 -3.61 -9.56 0.51
N THR A 61 -3.72 -10.41 -0.49
CA THR A 61 -4.55 -10.14 -1.68
C THR A 61 -5.92 -10.80 -1.50
N PRO A 62 -7.01 -10.12 -1.91
CA PRO A 62 -8.33 -10.73 -1.89
C PRO A 62 -8.34 -11.99 -2.77
N LYS A 63 -8.84 -13.09 -2.21
CA LYS A 63 -9.08 -14.30 -3.01
C LYS A 63 -10.34 -14.09 -3.84
N ASP A 64 -10.31 -14.47 -5.10
CA ASP A 64 -11.52 -14.67 -5.90
C ASP A 64 -12.22 -15.95 -5.36
N ASP A 65 -12.95 -15.81 -4.27
CA ASP A 65 -13.77 -16.90 -3.72
C ASP A 65 -14.91 -17.19 -4.71
N LYS A 66 -14.71 -18.20 -5.55
CA LYS A 66 -15.83 -18.82 -6.26
C LYS A 66 -16.72 -19.45 -5.19
N PRO A 67 -18.04 -19.13 -5.13
CA PRO A 67 -18.95 -19.77 -4.19
C PRO A 67 -18.87 -21.28 -4.38
N LYS A 68 -18.65 -22.03 -3.30
CA LYS A 68 -18.86 -23.49 -3.34
C LYS A 68 -20.32 -23.74 -3.70
N GLU A 69 -20.59 -24.65 -4.63
CA GLU A 69 -21.96 -25.05 -5.00
C GLU A 69 -22.72 -25.43 -3.72
N GLY A 70 -23.88 -24.79 -3.50
CA GLY A 70 -24.74 -25.06 -2.34
C GLY A 70 -24.46 -24.24 -1.07
N ALA A 71 -23.47 -23.35 -1.04
CA ALA A 71 -23.25 -22.46 0.10
C ALA A 71 -24.16 -21.23 0.01
N GLU A 72 -24.75 -20.81 1.16
CA GLU A 72 -25.43 -19.51 1.25
C GLU A 72 -24.52 -18.40 0.70
N LYS A 73 -25.06 -17.59 -0.21
CA LYS A 73 -24.34 -16.45 -0.78
C LYS A 73 -24.05 -15.42 0.31
N ARG A 74 -22.90 -15.54 0.96
CA ARG A 74 -22.43 -14.49 1.86
C ARG A 74 -22.05 -13.25 1.03
N PRO A 75 -22.34 -12.04 1.54
CA PRO A 75 -21.89 -10.83 0.84
C PRO A 75 -20.37 -10.85 0.71
N PRO A 76 -19.81 -10.44 -0.45
CA PRO A 76 -18.38 -10.37 -0.63
C PRO A 76 -17.82 -9.26 0.28
N ILE A 77 -16.87 -9.62 1.14
CA ILE A 77 -16.23 -8.71 2.12
C ILE A 77 -14.70 -8.78 2.07
N GLY A 78 -14.12 -9.27 0.98
CA GLY A 78 -12.68 -9.51 0.86
C GLY A 78 -11.85 -8.23 0.98
N TYR A 79 -12.19 -7.19 0.21
CA TYR A 79 -11.50 -5.89 0.28
C TYR A 79 -11.81 -5.14 1.58
N GLN A 80 -13.02 -5.25 2.13
CA GLN A 80 -13.36 -4.69 3.43
C GLN A 80 -12.53 -5.34 4.54
N THR A 81 -12.38 -6.66 4.50
CA THR A 81 -11.54 -7.40 5.44
C THR A 81 -10.09 -6.96 5.32
N LEU A 82 -9.58 -6.87 4.10
CA LEU A 82 -8.20 -6.45 3.83
C LEU A 82 -7.94 -5.02 4.31
N ALA A 83 -8.86 -4.09 4.07
CA ALA A 83 -8.74 -2.72 4.57
C ALA A 83 -8.67 -2.65 6.11
N ALA A 84 -9.50 -3.45 6.79
CA ALA A 84 -9.52 -3.54 8.25
C ALA A 84 -8.23 -4.18 8.82
N GLN A 85 -7.68 -5.18 8.13
CA GLN A 85 -6.39 -5.78 8.49
C GLN A 85 -5.25 -4.77 8.35
N ILE A 86 -5.19 -4.09 7.22
CA ILE A 86 -4.15 -3.08 6.93
C ILE A 86 -4.22 -1.92 7.93
N GLU A 87 -5.42 -1.44 8.21
CA GLU A 87 -5.65 -0.38 9.19
C GLU A 87 -5.12 -0.78 10.58
N MET A 88 -5.40 -2.02 11.01
CA MET A 88 -4.94 -2.53 12.31
C MET A 88 -3.43 -2.75 12.36
N LEU A 89 -2.83 -3.30 11.30
CA LEU A 89 -1.37 -3.48 11.24
C LEU A 89 -0.67 -2.11 11.23
N ALA A 90 -1.16 -1.15 10.45
CA ALA A 90 -0.61 0.21 10.41
C ALA A 90 -0.81 0.98 11.72
N TRP A 91 -1.86 0.67 12.51
CA TRP A 91 -2.02 1.14 13.88
C TRP A 91 -0.90 0.61 14.79
N GLY A 92 -0.42 -0.60 14.58
CA GLY A 92 0.78 -1.13 15.23
C GLY A 92 2.03 -0.37 14.80
N ASP A 93 2.38 -0.50 13.53
CA ASP A 93 3.45 0.25 12.86
C ASP A 93 3.33 0.13 11.34
N VAL A 94 3.23 1.25 10.65
CA VAL A 94 3.04 1.25 9.19
C VAL A 94 4.27 0.76 8.42
N GLY A 95 5.48 0.94 8.95
CA GLY A 95 6.70 0.38 8.36
C GLY A 95 6.71 -1.15 8.41
N PHE A 96 6.33 -1.72 9.54
CA PHE A 96 6.14 -3.18 9.70
C PHE A 96 5.04 -3.72 8.78
N TYR A 97 3.91 -2.99 8.66
CA TYR A 97 2.87 -3.36 7.71
C TYR A 97 3.43 -3.52 6.28
N LEU A 98 4.26 -2.58 5.83
CA LEU A 98 4.83 -2.59 4.47
C LEU A 98 5.81 -3.75 4.20
N ILE A 99 6.34 -4.37 5.24
CA ILE A 99 7.20 -5.56 5.16
C ILE A 99 6.49 -6.84 5.64
N THR A 100 5.18 -6.80 5.83
CA THR A 100 4.41 -8.03 6.05
C THR A 100 4.59 -8.95 4.85
N PRO A 101 4.92 -10.25 5.05
CA PRO A 101 5.15 -11.18 3.95
C PRO A 101 3.99 -11.25 2.97
N GLY A 102 4.30 -11.47 1.72
CA GLY A 102 3.31 -11.58 0.64
C GLY A 102 3.70 -10.74 -0.57
N GLY A 103 2.83 -10.74 -1.56
CA GLY A 103 3.17 -10.19 -2.86
C GLY A 103 3.14 -8.67 -2.98
N GLY A 104 2.59 -7.95 -2.03
CA GLY A 104 2.49 -6.49 -2.10
C GLY A 104 1.99 -6.00 -3.47
N LEU A 105 2.57 -4.90 -3.96
CA LEU A 105 2.24 -4.33 -5.28
C LEU A 105 2.71 -5.20 -6.45
N GLY A 106 3.79 -6.00 -6.28
CA GLY A 106 4.24 -6.92 -7.33
C GLY A 106 3.21 -8.00 -7.62
N ALA A 107 2.65 -8.63 -6.58
CA ALA A 107 1.57 -9.61 -6.76
C ALA A 107 0.29 -8.95 -7.28
N ALA A 108 -0.04 -7.74 -6.83
CA ALA A 108 -1.21 -7.01 -7.34
C ALA A 108 -1.09 -6.74 -8.85
N ALA A 109 0.10 -6.40 -9.34
CA ALA A 109 0.35 -6.21 -10.76
C ALA A 109 0.19 -7.52 -11.56
N VAL A 110 0.73 -8.64 -11.04
CA VAL A 110 0.54 -9.98 -11.65
C VAL A 110 -0.94 -10.38 -11.65
N GLN A 111 -1.66 -10.14 -10.54
CA GLN A 111 -3.10 -10.43 -10.44
C GLN A 111 -3.92 -9.62 -11.44
N ALA A 112 -3.59 -8.35 -11.64
CA ALA A 112 -4.33 -7.45 -12.51
C ALA A 112 -4.06 -7.67 -14.01
N ALA A 113 -2.81 -7.95 -14.39
CA ALA A 113 -2.37 -7.96 -15.78
C ALA A 113 -1.85 -9.32 -16.28
N GLY A 114 -1.58 -10.26 -15.39
CA GLY A 114 -1.03 -11.57 -15.74
C GLY A 114 -2.05 -12.53 -16.37
N SER A 115 -1.57 -13.44 -17.19
CA SER A 115 -2.36 -14.58 -17.68
C SER A 115 -2.70 -15.56 -16.53
N PRO A 116 -3.64 -16.50 -16.72
CA PRO A 116 -3.90 -17.55 -15.73
C PRO A 116 -2.64 -18.35 -15.35
N GLU A 117 -1.79 -18.66 -16.34
CA GLU A 117 -0.54 -19.40 -16.16
C GLU A 117 0.48 -18.59 -15.37
N GLN A 118 0.62 -17.29 -15.68
CA GLN A 118 1.49 -16.36 -14.95
C GLN A 118 1.02 -16.19 -13.49
N ARG A 119 -0.27 -16.04 -13.24
CA ARG A 119 -0.84 -15.99 -11.90
C ARG A 119 -0.54 -17.29 -11.14
N ALA A 120 -0.77 -18.45 -11.77
CA ALA A 120 -0.48 -19.76 -11.16
C ALA A 120 1.02 -19.89 -10.83
N LYS A 121 1.93 -19.48 -11.75
CA LYS A 121 3.39 -19.57 -11.57
C LYS A 121 3.90 -18.65 -10.45
N PHE A 122 3.53 -17.37 -10.48
CA PHE A 122 4.16 -16.36 -9.63
C PHE A 122 3.46 -16.20 -8.28
N LEU A 123 2.13 -16.30 -8.22
CA LEU A 123 1.40 -16.11 -6.96
C LEU A 123 1.46 -17.34 -6.04
N ALA A 124 1.68 -18.54 -6.57
CA ALA A 124 1.88 -19.74 -5.75
C ALA A 124 3.10 -19.64 -4.80
N ARG A 125 4.09 -18.80 -5.13
CA ARG A 125 5.30 -18.61 -4.32
C ARG A 125 5.02 -18.10 -2.91
N PHE A 126 3.94 -17.32 -2.72
CA PHE A 126 3.59 -16.77 -1.41
C PHE A 126 3.01 -17.82 -0.45
N ALA A 127 2.61 -19.00 -0.94
CA ALA A 127 2.20 -20.13 -0.13
C ALA A 127 3.35 -21.11 0.19
N GLY A 128 4.59 -20.78 -0.21
CA GLY A 128 5.79 -21.60 -0.01
C GLY A 128 6.19 -21.76 1.46
N GLU A 129 7.30 -22.48 1.70
CA GLU A 129 7.81 -22.74 3.04
C GLU A 129 8.44 -21.50 3.69
N LYS A 130 9.06 -20.63 2.90
CA LYS A 130 9.74 -19.42 3.35
C LYS A 130 8.95 -18.16 3.00
N PRO A 131 9.01 -17.10 3.81
CA PRO A 131 8.44 -15.80 3.47
C PRO A 131 8.94 -15.33 2.10
N THR A 132 8.03 -14.90 1.25
CA THR A 132 8.37 -14.44 -0.11
C THR A 132 7.78 -13.07 -0.35
N PHE A 133 8.51 -12.21 -1.07
CA PHE A 133 8.15 -10.84 -1.35
C PHE A 133 8.09 -10.58 -2.86
N ALA A 134 7.28 -9.59 -3.26
CA ALA A 134 7.31 -9.06 -4.61
C ALA A 134 7.05 -7.56 -4.62
N ALA A 135 7.94 -6.82 -5.26
CA ALA A 135 7.87 -5.36 -5.36
C ALA A 135 7.45 -4.90 -6.77
N MET A 136 6.94 -3.67 -6.86
CA MET A 136 6.63 -3.03 -8.14
C MET A 136 7.57 -1.86 -8.39
N CYS A 137 8.26 -1.87 -9.53
CA CYS A 137 9.26 -0.92 -9.95
C CYS A 137 8.69 -0.04 -11.08
N MET A 138 8.08 1.10 -10.74
CA MET A 138 7.50 2.02 -11.73
C MET A 138 8.24 3.35 -11.77
N THR A 139 8.50 3.97 -10.62
CA THR A 139 8.99 5.34 -10.49
C THR A 139 10.45 5.47 -10.92
N GLU A 140 10.75 6.55 -11.64
CA GLU A 140 12.10 6.97 -12.01
C GLU A 140 12.36 8.40 -11.53
N ALA A 141 13.62 8.84 -11.46
CA ALA A 141 14.00 10.17 -10.98
C ALA A 141 13.27 11.32 -11.71
N GLY A 142 12.99 11.15 -13.01
CA GLY A 142 12.27 12.11 -13.85
C GLY A 142 10.79 11.77 -14.10
N ALA A 143 10.27 10.67 -13.57
CA ALA A 143 8.95 10.14 -13.91
C ALA A 143 8.23 9.53 -12.68
N GLY A 144 7.75 10.38 -11.79
CA GLY A 144 6.90 9.99 -10.66
C GLY A 144 5.42 10.09 -11.02
N SER A 145 4.85 11.30 -10.97
CA SER A 145 3.44 11.55 -11.31
C SER A 145 3.15 11.42 -12.80
N ASP A 146 4.10 11.82 -13.66
CA ASP A 146 4.01 11.56 -15.10
C ASP A 146 4.69 10.24 -15.47
N THR A 147 3.96 9.16 -15.31
CA THR A 147 4.43 7.81 -15.67
C THR A 147 4.68 7.63 -17.17
N SER A 148 4.17 8.52 -18.04
CA SER A 148 4.44 8.44 -19.48
C SER A 148 5.88 8.83 -19.85
N ALA A 149 6.58 9.50 -18.94
CA ALA A 149 7.96 9.98 -19.12
C ALA A 149 9.02 8.95 -18.70
N ILE A 150 8.66 7.68 -18.39
CA ILE A 150 9.65 6.66 -18.04
C ILE A 150 10.66 6.44 -19.16
N ARG A 151 11.91 6.26 -18.77
CA ARG A 151 13.04 6.04 -19.67
C ARG A 151 13.50 4.58 -19.73
N THR A 152 13.12 3.75 -18.75
CA THR A 152 13.40 2.32 -18.80
C THR A 152 12.83 1.71 -20.07
N ARG A 153 13.65 0.94 -20.79
CA ARG A 153 13.32 0.29 -22.06
C ARG A 153 13.35 -1.21 -21.93
N ALA A 154 12.48 -1.87 -22.68
CA ALA A 154 12.56 -3.31 -22.92
C ALA A 154 12.52 -3.55 -24.42
N VAL A 155 13.53 -4.22 -24.94
CA VAL A 155 13.67 -4.55 -26.36
C VAL A 155 13.65 -6.07 -26.50
N LEU A 156 12.85 -6.59 -27.42
CA LEU A 156 12.82 -8.02 -27.70
C LEU A 156 14.05 -8.42 -28.52
N ASP A 157 14.81 -9.37 -28.02
CA ASP A 157 15.84 -10.09 -28.76
C ASP A 157 15.16 -11.29 -29.44
N GLU A 158 14.87 -11.14 -30.73
CA GLU A 158 14.17 -12.14 -31.55
C GLU A 158 14.93 -13.46 -31.63
N ALA A 159 16.28 -13.43 -31.55
CA ALA A 159 17.12 -14.62 -31.68
C ALA A 159 17.03 -15.51 -30.43
N THR A 160 16.94 -14.92 -29.25
CA THR A 160 16.86 -15.66 -27.97
C THR A 160 15.45 -15.75 -27.40
N GLN A 161 14.48 -15.03 -27.98
CA GLN A 161 13.12 -14.88 -27.45
C GLN A 161 13.13 -14.36 -25.99
N GLU A 162 13.97 -13.36 -25.72
CA GLU A 162 14.10 -12.71 -24.43
C GLU A 162 13.88 -11.21 -24.55
N TRP A 163 13.32 -10.59 -23.53
CA TRP A 163 13.29 -9.16 -23.38
C TRP A 163 14.58 -8.69 -22.68
N VAL A 164 15.24 -7.71 -23.26
CA VAL A 164 16.41 -7.03 -22.70
C VAL A 164 15.97 -5.71 -22.11
N ILE A 165 16.08 -5.57 -20.76
CA ILE A 165 15.58 -4.42 -20.01
C ILE A 165 16.76 -3.60 -19.52
N ASN A 166 16.72 -2.28 -19.81
CA ASN A 166 17.72 -1.30 -19.38
C ASN A 166 17.04 -0.08 -18.75
N GLY A 167 17.57 0.40 -17.63
CA GLY A 167 17.06 1.60 -16.95
C GLY A 167 17.36 1.63 -15.46
N GLU A 168 16.69 2.54 -14.76
CA GLU A 168 16.80 2.70 -13.30
C GLU A 168 15.41 2.96 -12.68
N LYS A 169 15.18 2.40 -11.52
CA LYS A 169 13.96 2.60 -10.74
C LYS A 169 14.29 3.08 -9.33
N ILE A 170 13.51 4.01 -8.83
CA ILE A 170 13.70 4.60 -7.50
C ILE A 170 12.45 4.41 -6.63
N PHE A 171 12.62 4.53 -5.31
CA PHE A 171 11.55 4.40 -4.31
C PHE A 171 10.78 3.08 -4.39
N VAL A 172 11.51 1.98 -4.62
CA VAL A 172 10.92 0.64 -4.70
C VAL A 172 10.77 0.06 -3.29
N THR A 173 9.57 0.17 -2.72
CA THR A 173 9.25 -0.41 -1.40
C THR A 173 9.34 -1.93 -1.45
N GLY A 174 10.06 -2.53 -0.52
CA GLY A 174 10.30 -3.97 -0.47
C GLY A 174 11.20 -4.48 -1.58
N GLY A 175 11.91 -3.58 -2.31
CA GLY A 175 12.74 -3.95 -3.45
C GLY A 175 13.90 -4.86 -3.09
N ASP A 176 14.56 -4.58 -1.97
CA ASP A 176 15.65 -5.42 -1.47
C ASP A 176 15.16 -6.81 -1.08
N LYS A 177 14.14 -6.91 -0.23
CA LYS A 177 13.56 -8.20 0.20
C LYS A 177 12.96 -9.03 -0.94
N SER A 178 12.54 -8.36 -2.02
CA SER A 178 11.95 -9.03 -3.20
C SER A 178 13.00 -9.56 -4.17
N PHE A 179 14.22 -9.00 -4.13
CA PHE A 179 15.24 -9.32 -5.14
C PHE A 179 16.52 -9.90 -4.55
N THR A 180 17.01 -9.41 -3.41
CA THR A 180 18.19 -9.95 -2.75
C THR A 180 17.91 -11.36 -2.21
N GLU A 181 18.82 -12.29 -2.44
CA GLU A 181 18.68 -13.67 -1.96
C GLU A 181 19.10 -13.76 -0.50
N TYR A 182 18.14 -13.76 0.40
CA TYR A 182 18.33 -14.02 1.82
C TYR A 182 18.06 -15.49 2.12
N GLU A 183 18.86 -16.09 3.01
CA GLU A 183 18.66 -17.49 3.42
C GLU A 183 17.26 -17.72 4.01
N GLN A 184 16.71 -16.73 4.73
CA GLN A 184 15.42 -16.80 5.39
C GLN A 184 14.24 -16.63 4.43
N PHE A 185 14.46 -16.14 3.20
CA PHE A 185 13.38 -15.80 2.27
C PHE A 185 13.31 -16.80 1.10
N GLY A 186 12.11 -16.96 0.58
CA GLY A 186 11.86 -17.66 -0.68
C GLY A 186 12.21 -16.79 -1.89
N LYS A 187 12.28 -17.42 -3.07
CA LYS A 187 12.56 -16.70 -4.32
C LYS A 187 11.44 -15.73 -4.66
N GLY A 188 11.71 -14.44 -4.49
CA GLY A 188 10.82 -13.34 -4.84
C GLY A 188 10.94 -12.92 -6.29
N PHE A 189 10.36 -11.77 -6.60
CA PHE A 189 10.48 -11.12 -7.90
C PHE A 189 10.16 -9.61 -7.79
N ILE A 190 10.58 -8.87 -8.80
CA ILE A 190 10.17 -7.48 -9.00
C ILE A 190 9.38 -7.37 -10.30
N VAL A 191 8.36 -6.52 -10.32
CA VAL A 191 7.59 -6.20 -11.54
C VAL A 191 8.05 -4.83 -12.05
N VAL A 192 8.80 -4.86 -13.15
CA VAL A 192 9.42 -3.68 -13.75
C VAL A 192 8.53 -3.12 -14.85
N TRP A 193 8.13 -1.86 -14.75
CA TRP A 193 7.48 -1.12 -15.82
C TRP A 193 8.51 -0.52 -16.76
N ALA A 194 8.45 -0.89 -18.04
CA ALA A 194 9.33 -0.42 -19.09
C ALA A 194 8.55 -0.08 -20.36
N SER A 195 9.11 0.76 -21.22
CA SER A 195 8.55 1.07 -22.52
C SER A 195 9.13 0.12 -23.58
N ILE A 196 8.26 -0.53 -24.33
CA ILE A 196 8.60 -1.32 -25.54
C ILE A 196 8.47 -0.46 -26.80
N ASP A 197 7.74 0.65 -26.75
CA ASP A 197 7.63 1.64 -27.80
C ASP A 197 7.49 3.05 -27.21
N PRO A 198 8.59 3.83 -27.19
CA PRO A 198 8.58 5.19 -26.67
C PRO A 198 7.64 6.14 -27.41
N THR A 199 7.43 5.90 -28.70
CA THR A 199 6.62 6.79 -29.53
C THR A 199 5.14 6.67 -29.24
N ALA A 200 4.74 5.54 -28.64
CA ALA A 200 3.35 5.28 -28.24
C ALA A 200 3.01 5.84 -26.82
N GLY A 201 3.95 6.47 -26.13
CA GLY A 201 3.77 7.00 -24.77
C GLY A 201 3.26 5.91 -23.82
N ARG A 202 2.17 6.18 -23.07
CA ARG A 202 1.59 5.19 -22.14
C ARG A 202 1.11 3.91 -22.81
N ALA A 203 0.73 3.94 -24.08
CA ALA A 203 0.32 2.74 -24.81
C ALA A 203 1.49 1.76 -25.06
N GLY A 204 2.73 2.27 -25.08
CA GLY A 204 3.95 1.47 -25.20
C GLY A 204 4.49 0.90 -23.89
N MET A 205 3.87 1.22 -22.74
CA MET A 205 4.33 0.72 -21.43
C MET A 205 3.86 -0.72 -21.18
N ARG A 206 4.76 -1.54 -20.65
CA ARG A 206 4.48 -2.93 -20.24
C ARG A 206 5.14 -3.21 -18.90
N ALA A 207 4.60 -4.19 -18.20
CA ALA A 207 5.17 -4.70 -16.97
C ALA A 207 5.86 -6.04 -17.23
N PHE A 208 7.02 -6.25 -16.62
CA PHE A 208 7.84 -7.46 -16.77
C PHE A 208 8.13 -8.05 -15.41
N VAL A 209 7.93 -9.35 -15.25
CA VAL A 209 8.33 -10.07 -14.04
C VAL A 209 9.81 -10.42 -14.15
N VAL A 210 10.61 -9.86 -13.25
CA VAL A 210 12.06 -10.13 -13.12
C VAL A 210 12.27 -10.90 -11.82
N GLU A 211 12.67 -12.16 -11.92
CA GLU A 211 12.84 -13.05 -10.78
C GLU A 211 14.11 -12.71 -9.99
N SER A 212 14.13 -12.96 -8.68
CA SER A 212 15.34 -12.77 -7.87
C SER A 212 16.50 -13.59 -8.44
N GLY A 213 17.71 -13.05 -8.35
CA GLY A 213 18.92 -13.65 -8.92
C GLY A 213 19.10 -13.43 -10.43
N THR A 214 18.18 -12.75 -11.14
CA THR A 214 18.37 -12.42 -12.56
C THR A 214 19.58 -11.47 -12.72
N LYS A 215 20.51 -11.84 -13.61
CA LYS A 215 21.73 -11.05 -13.89
C LYS A 215 21.38 -9.66 -14.46
N GLY A 216 22.22 -8.68 -14.14
CA GLY A 216 22.06 -7.31 -14.61
C GLY A 216 21.19 -6.43 -13.72
N VAL A 217 20.53 -6.98 -12.71
CA VAL A 217 19.83 -6.20 -11.68
C VAL A 217 20.76 -5.96 -10.50
N SER A 218 20.81 -4.73 -10.01
CA SER A 218 21.53 -4.38 -8.78
C SER A 218 20.74 -3.42 -7.90
N ILE A 219 20.75 -3.67 -6.60
CA ILE A 219 20.29 -2.72 -5.58
C ILE A 219 21.40 -1.69 -5.40
N VAL A 220 21.19 -0.46 -5.91
CA VAL A 220 22.21 0.60 -5.87
C VAL A 220 22.35 1.16 -4.46
N LYS A 221 21.23 1.39 -3.80
CA LYS A 221 21.15 1.85 -2.41
C LYS A 221 19.77 1.60 -1.82
N LEU A 222 19.71 1.63 -0.50
CA LEU A 222 18.47 1.78 0.26
C LEU A 222 18.33 3.24 0.70
N GLU A 223 17.14 3.81 0.54
CA GLU A 223 16.88 5.20 0.87
C GLU A 223 16.79 5.40 2.40
N HIS A 224 17.42 6.45 2.90
CA HIS A 224 17.17 6.97 4.24
C HIS A 224 15.93 7.87 4.20
N LYS A 225 14.90 7.50 4.95
CA LYS A 225 13.58 8.11 4.84
C LYS A 225 13.22 8.94 6.06
N LEU A 226 12.28 9.87 5.89
CA LEU A 226 11.68 10.64 6.98
C LEU A 226 10.93 9.73 7.96
N GLY A 227 10.13 8.81 7.45
CA GLY A 227 9.31 7.87 8.21
C GLY A 227 9.23 6.51 7.50
N ILE A 228 8.37 5.62 8.01
CA ILE A 228 8.23 4.22 7.55
C ILE A 228 9.57 3.47 7.50
N ARG A 229 10.44 3.76 8.46
CA ARG A 229 11.86 3.38 8.40
C ARG A 229 12.11 1.90 8.62
N ALA A 230 11.17 1.18 9.24
CA ALA A 230 11.22 -0.28 9.35
C ALA A 230 11.06 -1.02 7.99
N SER A 231 10.63 -0.33 6.93
CA SER A 231 10.55 -0.90 5.58
C SER A 231 11.70 -0.43 4.71
N ASP A 232 12.26 -1.32 3.88
CA ASP A 232 13.25 -0.93 2.85
C ASP A 232 12.58 -0.20 1.69
N THR A 233 13.35 0.68 1.08
CA THR A 233 12.96 1.39 -0.15
C THR A 233 14.20 1.52 -1.02
N ALA A 234 14.22 0.78 -2.13
CA ALA A 234 15.42 0.59 -2.94
C ALA A 234 15.49 1.51 -4.17
N VAL A 235 16.71 1.83 -4.58
CA VAL A 235 17.05 2.25 -5.93
C VAL A 235 17.60 1.02 -6.66
N ILE A 236 17.04 0.70 -7.83
CA ILE A 236 17.37 -0.49 -8.60
C ILE A 236 17.88 -0.09 -9.97
N SER A 237 19.08 -0.55 -10.32
CA SER A 237 19.65 -0.44 -11.66
C SER A 237 19.42 -1.72 -12.45
N LEU A 238 19.12 -1.56 -13.72
CA LEU A 238 18.84 -2.61 -14.71
C LEU A 238 19.78 -2.42 -15.90
N VAL A 239 20.73 -3.32 -16.07
CA VAL A 239 21.74 -3.28 -17.15
C VAL A 239 21.71 -4.62 -17.88
N ASP A 240 21.22 -4.61 -19.13
CA ASP A 240 21.07 -5.78 -19.99
C ASP A 240 20.36 -6.96 -19.29
N VAL A 241 19.32 -6.64 -18.51
CA VAL A 241 18.52 -7.63 -17.77
C VAL A 241 17.68 -8.43 -18.76
N ARG A 242 17.97 -9.73 -18.85
CA ARG A 242 17.27 -10.65 -19.75
C ARG A 242 16.20 -11.41 -19.03
N VAL A 243 14.98 -11.37 -19.56
CA VAL A 243 13.84 -12.16 -19.07
C VAL A 243 13.16 -12.90 -20.22
N PRO A 244 12.63 -14.11 -19.99
CA PRO A 244 11.90 -14.85 -21.01
C PRO A 244 10.76 -14.05 -21.63
N TYR A 245 10.44 -14.32 -22.89
CA TYR A 245 9.33 -13.67 -23.59
C TYR A 245 8.04 -13.68 -22.77
N ASP A 246 7.72 -14.81 -22.14
CA ASP A 246 6.48 -15.00 -21.37
C ASP A 246 6.45 -14.29 -20.00
N ASN A 247 7.51 -13.57 -19.63
CA ASN A 247 7.53 -12.78 -18.39
C ASN A 247 6.91 -11.37 -18.56
N ILE A 248 6.49 -10.99 -19.77
CA ILE A 248 5.71 -9.78 -20.02
C ILE A 248 4.27 -9.98 -19.47
N LEU A 249 3.75 -9.05 -18.70
CA LEU A 249 2.36 -9.06 -18.24
C LEU A 249 1.46 -8.38 -19.28
N GLY A 250 0.49 -9.14 -19.79
CA GLY A 250 -0.39 -8.70 -20.87
C GLY A 250 0.18 -8.95 -22.26
N SER A 251 -0.21 -8.16 -23.26
CA SER A 251 0.19 -8.34 -24.68
C SER A 251 1.45 -7.56 -25.02
N ALA A 252 2.37 -8.17 -25.76
CA ALA A 252 3.51 -7.50 -26.37
C ALA A 252 3.11 -6.55 -27.53
N THR A 253 1.91 -6.71 -28.09
CA THR A 253 1.43 -5.87 -29.19
C THR A 253 1.08 -4.47 -28.70
N VAL A 254 1.64 -3.44 -29.32
CA VAL A 254 1.30 -2.04 -29.03
C VAL A 254 0.11 -1.66 -29.89
N GLU A 255 -1.07 -1.66 -29.28
CA GLU A 255 -2.25 -1.07 -29.88
C GLU A 255 -2.29 0.42 -29.51
N LYS A 256 -2.73 1.28 -30.43
CA LYS A 256 -2.90 2.74 -30.17
C LYS A 256 -3.96 3.04 -29.11
N THR A 257 -4.52 2.02 -28.49
CA THR A 257 -5.44 2.09 -27.37
C THR A 257 -4.67 2.03 -26.03
N THR A 258 -5.16 2.71 -25.00
CA THR A 258 -4.54 2.74 -23.66
C THR A 258 -4.65 1.43 -22.88
N THR A 259 -4.88 0.28 -23.56
CA THR A 259 -5.17 -1.03 -22.94
C THR A 259 -4.01 -1.55 -22.07
N GLY A 260 -2.76 -1.34 -22.48
CA GLY A 260 -1.60 -1.75 -21.67
C GLY A 260 -1.50 -1.03 -20.31
N PHE A 261 -1.85 0.26 -20.28
CA PHE A 261 -1.85 1.06 -19.05
C PHE A 261 -3.12 0.85 -18.18
N LYS A 262 -4.21 0.28 -18.75
CA LYS A 262 -5.43 -0.04 -17.99
C LYS A 262 -5.18 -1.02 -16.86
N GLY A 263 -4.27 -1.98 -17.04
CA GLY A 263 -3.87 -2.92 -15.98
C GLY A 263 -3.22 -2.20 -14.79
N ALA A 264 -2.33 -1.22 -15.05
CA ALA A 264 -1.75 -0.40 -13.99
C ALA A 264 -2.81 0.42 -13.26
N MET A 265 -3.72 1.05 -14.00
CA MET A 265 -4.80 1.85 -13.39
C MET A 265 -5.75 0.99 -12.55
N ALA A 266 -6.12 -0.21 -13.02
CA ALA A 266 -6.94 -1.14 -12.25
C ALA A 266 -6.24 -1.58 -10.95
N THR A 267 -4.91 -1.79 -10.99
CA THR A 267 -4.11 -2.05 -9.79
C THR A 267 -4.24 -0.90 -8.79
N PHE A 268 -4.00 0.34 -9.24
CA PHE A 268 -4.08 1.52 -8.36
C PHE A 268 -5.49 1.78 -7.81
N ASP A 269 -6.53 1.58 -8.62
CA ASP A 269 -7.92 1.75 -8.16
C ASP A 269 -8.29 0.73 -7.06
N ALA A 270 -7.69 -0.46 -7.09
CA ALA A 270 -7.84 -1.46 -6.05
C ALA A 270 -7.00 -1.15 -4.79
N THR A 271 -5.78 -0.61 -4.94
CA THR A 271 -4.82 -0.45 -3.84
C THR A 271 -4.91 0.90 -3.13
N ARG A 272 -5.34 1.98 -3.78
CA ARG A 272 -5.49 3.32 -3.16
C ARG A 272 -6.33 3.35 -1.87
N PRO A 273 -7.51 2.69 -1.80
CA PRO A 273 -8.26 2.63 -0.54
C PRO A 273 -7.52 1.90 0.56
N LEU A 274 -6.69 0.90 0.23
CA LEU A 274 -5.87 0.15 1.17
C LEU A 274 -4.73 1.01 1.72
N VAL A 275 -4.11 1.83 0.86
CA VAL A 275 -3.15 2.86 1.29
C VAL A 275 -3.80 3.91 2.18
N ALA A 276 -5.01 4.33 1.85
CA ALA A 276 -5.77 5.23 2.72
C ALA A 276 -6.04 4.59 4.09
N ALA A 277 -6.38 3.30 4.13
CA ALA A 277 -6.57 2.54 5.37
C ALA A 277 -5.30 2.50 6.22
N SER A 278 -4.12 2.31 5.63
CA SER A 278 -2.85 2.32 6.38
C SER A 278 -2.58 3.68 7.03
N GLY A 279 -2.80 4.78 6.32
CA GLY A 279 -2.69 6.12 6.89
C GLY A 279 -3.67 6.33 8.05
N ILE A 280 -4.92 5.90 7.90
CA ILE A 280 -5.94 5.98 8.96
C ILE A 280 -5.50 5.20 10.20
N GLY A 281 -4.86 4.04 10.06
CA GLY A 281 -4.28 3.29 11.18
C GLY A 281 -3.25 4.10 11.96
N VAL A 282 -2.34 4.80 11.26
CA VAL A 282 -1.35 5.70 11.90
C VAL A 282 -2.03 6.84 12.65
N ALA A 283 -3.03 7.49 12.02
CA ALA A 283 -3.74 8.60 12.67
C ALA A 283 -4.55 8.12 13.89
N ARG A 284 -5.16 6.93 13.82
CA ARG A 284 -5.87 6.31 14.94
C ARG A 284 -4.90 6.00 16.09
N ALA A 285 -3.71 5.46 15.79
CA ALA A 285 -2.69 5.21 16.80
C ALA A 285 -2.31 6.49 17.57
N ALA A 286 -2.03 7.58 16.84
CA ALA A 286 -1.69 8.86 17.45
C ALA A 286 -2.84 9.45 18.28
N LEU A 287 -4.08 9.39 17.77
CA LEU A 287 -5.25 9.94 18.45
C LEU A 287 -5.62 9.13 19.71
N GLU A 288 -5.60 7.80 19.66
CA GLU A 288 -5.86 6.95 20.82
C GLU A 288 -4.81 7.16 21.91
N SER A 289 -3.51 7.17 21.54
CA SER A 289 -2.45 7.41 22.50
C SER A 289 -2.50 8.83 23.09
N LEU A 290 -2.90 9.83 22.28
CA LEU A 290 -3.15 11.18 22.81
C LEU A 290 -4.25 11.16 23.87
N LYS A 291 -5.38 10.51 23.60
CA LYS A 291 -6.50 10.42 24.56
C LYS A 291 -6.11 9.69 25.84
N GLU A 292 -5.33 8.61 25.72
CA GLU A 292 -4.77 7.90 26.88
C GLU A 292 -3.92 8.84 27.74
N LYS A 293 -3.00 9.59 27.12
CA LYS A 293 -2.12 10.53 27.83
C LYS A 293 -2.88 11.72 28.44
N LEU A 294 -3.89 12.23 27.77
CA LEU A 294 -4.76 13.26 28.33
C LEU A 294 -5.52 12.75 29.56
N THR A 295 -6.01 11.51 29.52
CA THR A 295 -6.68 10.87 30.67
C THR A 295 -5.72 10.69 31.85
N GLU A 296 -4.46 10.25 31.60
CA GLU A 296 -3.41 10.17 32.63
C GLU A 296 -3.11 11.55 33.29
N GLN A 297 -3.32 12.64 32.55
CA GLN A 297 -3.15 14.02 33.02
C GLN A 297 -4.45 14.62 33.59
N GLU A 298 -5.46 13.78 33.83
CA GLU A 298 -6.78 14.20 34.37
C GLU A 298 -7.55 15.15 33.42
N VAL A 299 -7.21 15.17 32.12
CA VAL A 299 -7.94 15.92 31.09
C VAL A 299 -9.04 15.06 30.48
N GLU A 300 -10.27 15.32 30.86
CA GLU A 300 -11.46 14.66 30.32
C GLU A 300 -11.96 15.36 29.05
N ILE A 301 -12.34 14.58 28.04
CA ILE A 301 -13.01 15.08 26.83
C ILE A 301 -14.53 15.01 27.03
N ARG A 302 -15.15 16.15 27.27
CA ARG A 302 -16.58 16.27 27.61
C ARG A 302 -17.45 16.26 26.36
N TYR A 303 -17.69 15.07 25.82
CA TYR A 303 -18.59 14.89 24.68
C TYR A 303 -20.02 15.36 24.99
N GLY A 304 -20.68 15.90 23.96
CA GLY A 304 -22.09 16.34 24.09
C GLY A 304 -22.28 17.77 24.58
N LEU A 305 -21.23 18.46 25.03
CA LEU A 305 -21.32 19.88 25.33
C LEU A 305 -21.36 20.74 24.06
N PRO A 306 -22.06 21.90 24.09
CA PRO A 306 -21.97 22.87 23.00
C PRO A 306 -20.52 23.33 22.78
N ARG A 307 -20.14 23.49 21.51
CA ARG A 307 -18.74 23.81 21.11
C ARG A 307 -18.13 25.00 21.85
N ASN A 308 -18.93 26.03 22.20
CA ASN A 308 -18.47 27.19 22.93
C ASN A 308 -18.22 26.94 24.43
N LYS A 309 -18.58 25.78 24.96
CA LYS A 309 -18.31 25.33 26.32
C LYS A 309 -17.11 24.41 26.44
N LEU A 310 -16.58 23.96 25.31
CA LEU A 310 -15.40 23.10 25.24
C LEU A 310 -14.11 23.91 25.29
N THR A 311 -13.06 23.35 25.89
CA THR A 311 -11.70 23.88 25.81
C THR A 311 -11.14 23.74 24.41
N SER A 312 -9.99 24.36 24.11
CA SER A 312 -9.33 24.19 22.80
C SER A 312 -8.94 22.72 22.55
N ILE A 313 -8.37 22.05 23.56
CA ILE A 313 -7.96 20.64 23.48
C ILE A 313 -9.16 19.73 23.16
N GLU A 314 -10.27 19.92 23.89
CA GLU A 314 -11.49 19.13 23.65
C GLU A 314 -12.01 19.31 22.22
N ARG A 315 -12.04 20.56 21.73
CA ARG A 315 -12.46 20.83 20.34
C ARG A 315 -11.55 20.15 19.33
N ASP A 316 -10.23 20.26 19.54
CA ASP A 316 -9.24 19.65 18.62
C ASP A 316 -9.37 18.14 18.59
N VAL A 317 -9.52 17.46 19.74
CA VAL A 317 -9.69 16.01 19.84
C VAL A 317 -10.99 15.56 19.15
N ILE A 318 -12.12 16.27 19.41
CA ILE A 318 -13.41 15.95 18.78
C ILE A 318 -13.32 16.15 17.26
N ASP A 319 -12.70 17.23 16.78
CA ASP A 319 -12.53 17.50 15.35
C ASP A 319 -11.64 16.42 14.68
N MET A 320 -10.59 15.95 15.36
CA MET A 320 -9.74 14.86 14.90
C MET A 320 -10.53 13.55 14.75
N GLU A 321 -11.38 13.21 15.74
CA GLU A 321 -12.25 12.02 15.68
C GLU A 321 -13.24 12.09 14.51
N ILE A 322 -13.90 13.22 14.32
CA ILE A 322 -14.85 13.44 13.21
C ILE A 322 -14.13 13.26 11.87
N GLN A 323 -12.95 13.85 11.72
CA GLN A 323 -12.16 13.75 10.49
C GLN A 323 -11.71 12.31 10.22
N LEU A 324 -11.22 11.62 11.24
CA LEU A 324 -10.78 10.22 11.14
C LEU A 324 -11.93 9.30 10.71
N ARG A 325 -13.07 9.39 11.39
CA ARG A 325 -14.26 8.60 11.06
C ARG A 325 -14.79 8.89 9.66
N SER A 326 -14.83 10.17 9.25
CA SER A 326 -15.28 10.55 7.91
C SER A 326 -14.38 9.99 6.80
N ALA A 327 -13.07 9.95 7.02
CA ALA A 327 -12.14 9.36 6.07
C ALA A 327 -12.29 7.83 6.00
N TRP A 328 -12.50 7.17 7.14
CA TRP A 328 -12.75 5.73 7.17
C TRP A 328 -14.01 5.34 6.40
N LEU A 329 -15.09 6.11 6.50
CA LEU A 329 -16.32 5.87 5.73
C LEU A 329 -16.09 5.94 4.21
N LEU A 330 -15.21 6.84 3.73
CA LEU A 330 -14.82 6.90 2.32
C LEU A 330 -14.03 5.66 1.89
N VAL A 331 -13.13 5.16 2.74
CA VAL A 331 -12.42 3.90 2.49
C VAL A 331 -13.42 2.75 2.40
N LEU A 332 -14.31 2.61 3.39
CA LEU A 332 -15.31 1.54 3.40
C LEU A 332 -16.19 1.56 2.16
N LYS A 333 -16.61 2.74 1.68
CA LYS A 333 -17.36 2.86 0.44
C LYS A 333 -16.57 2.35 -0.76
N ALA A 334 -15.30 2.76 -0.89
CA ALA A 334 -14.46 2.39 -2.03
C ALA A 334 -14.18 0.87 -2.06
N VAL A 335 -13.86 0.25 -0.90
CA VAL A 335 -13.61 -1.20 -0.81
C VAL A 335 -14.89 -2.02 -0.97
N TRP A 336 -16.04 -1.54 -0.46
CA TRP A 336 -17.33 -2.18 -0.70
C TRP A 336 -17.69 -2.22 -2.19
N MET A 337 -17.40 -1.13 -2.93
CA MET A 337 -17.59 -1.10 -4.37
C MET A 337 -16.70 -2.14 -5.07
N ALA A 338 -15.43 -2.27 -4.66
CA ALA A 338 -14.52 -3.29 -5.17
C ALA A 338 -15.04 -4.70 -4.90
N ASP A 339 -15.48 -5.00 -3.68
CA ASP A 339 -16.10 -6.29 -3.30
C ASP A 339 -17.31 -6.63 -4.19
N ASN A 340 -18.10 -5.62 -4.55
CA ASN A 340 -19.28 -5.78 -5.40
C ASN A 340 -18.99 -5.61 -6.92
N LYS A 341 -17.72 -5.65 -7.33
CA LYS A 341 -17.27 -5.51 -8.74
C LYS A 341 -17.79 -4.23 -9.42
N LYS A 342 -17.97 -3.17 -8.65
CA LYS A 342 -18.35 -1.85 -9.15
C LYS A 342 -17.11 -0.99 -9.41
N SER A 343 -17.12 -0.19 -10.47
CA SER A 343 -16.06 0.79 -10.71
C SER A 343 -15.97 1.77 -9.55
N ASN A 344 -14.79 1.92 -8.96
CA ASN A 344 -14.56 2.72 -7.76
C ASN A 344 -13.43 3.76 -7.91
N ALA A 345 -13.02 4.10 -9.14
CA ALA A 345 -11.91 5.02 -9.39
C ALA A 345 -12.10 6.39 -8.71
N LEU A 346 -13.33 6.90 -8.69
CA LEU A 346 -13.68 8.14 -8.00
C LEU A 346 -13.53 7.99 -6.49
N GLU A 347 -14.19 7.02 -5.89
CA GLU A 347 -14.19 6.79 -4.44
C GLU A 347 -12.81 6.38 -3.92
N SER A 348 -12.05 5.62 -4.68
CA SER A 348 -10.66 5.27 -4.39
C SER A 348 -9.79 6.53 -4.31
N SER A 349 -9.92 7.43 -5.29
CA SER A 349 -9.17 8.68 -5.30
C SER A 349 -9.62 9.63 -4.19
N MET A 350 -10.93 9.73 -3.91
CA MET A 350 -11.48 10.53 -2.81
C MET A 350 -10.98 10.04 -1.44
N SER A 351 -10.98 8.73 -1.20
CA SER A 351 -10.49 8.14 0.06
C SER A 351 -9.01 8.43 0.27
N LYS A 352 -8.19 8.31 -0.80
CA LYS A 352 -6.76 8.58 -0.75
C LYS A 352 -6.43 10.05 -0.48
N VAL A 353 -7.14 10.98 -1.16
CA VAL A 353 -7.00 12.43 -0.91
C VAL A 353 -7.38 12.75 0.53
N ARG A 354 -8.53 12.27 0.98
CA ARG A 354 -9.01 12.57 2.33
C ARG A 354 -8.09 12.02 3.41
N ALA A 355 -7.65 10.77 3.27
CA ALA A 355 -6.71 10.17 4.22
C ALA A 355 -5.39 10.96 4.26
N GLY A 356 -4.76 11.24 3.11
CA GLY A 356 -3.51 12.00 3.04
C GLY A 356 -3.59 13.36 3.73
N ASP A 357 -4.72 14.08 3.55
CA ASP A 357 -4.93 15.38 4.20
C ASP A 357 -5.08 15.29 5.72
N ILE A 358 -5.88 14.33 6.20
CA ILE A 358 -6.22 14.29 7.63
C ILE A 358 -5.16 13.61 8.48
N VAL A 359 -4.48 12.58 7.94
CA VAL A 359 -3.51 11.80 8.71
C VAL A 359 -2.36 12.67 9.18
N THR A 360 -1.82 13.51 8.27
CA THR A 360 -0.78 14.49 8.62
C THR A 360 -1.30 15.51 9.64
N LYS A 361 -2.52 16.01 9.48
CA LYS A 361 -3.11 17.00 10.42
C LYS A 361 -3.33 16.42 11.81
N ILE A 362 -3.85 15.19 11.90
CA ILE A 362 -4.11 14.52 13.18
C ILE A 362 -2.80 14.24 13.90
N THR A 363 -1.80 13.69 13.22
CA THR A 363 -0.53 13.35 13.84
C THR A 363 0.26 14.60 14.23
N GLN A 364 0.24 15.67 13.43
CA GLN A 364 0.81 16.97 13.77
C GLN A 364 0.11 17.55 15.01
N LYS A 365 -1.21 17.56 15.04
CA LYS A 365 -1.98 18.10 16.17
C LYS A 365 -1.74 17.32 17.47
N ALA A 366 -1.57 15.99 17.36
CA ALA A 366 -1.20 15.17 18.51
C ALA A 366 0.17 15.57 19.08
N VAL A 367 1.17 15.85 18.22
CA VAL A 367 2.48 16.38 18.66
C VAL A 367 2.31 17.75 19.35
N GLU A 368 1.51 18.67 18.77
CA GLU A 368 1.26 19.99 19.34
C GLU A 368 0.62 19.92 20.73
N ILE A 369 -0.43 19.10 20.90
CA ILE A 369 -1.14 18.97 22.19
C ILE A 369 -0.25 18.35 23.26
N MET A 370 0.56 17.33 22.87
CA MET A 370 1.50 16.69 23.78
C MET A 370 2.71 17.57 24.13
N GLY A 371 2.97 18.64 23.38
CA GLY A 371 4.06 19.59 23.63
C GLY A 371 5.43 18.90 23.63
N PRO A 372 6.28 19.14 24.66
CA PRO A 372 7.62 18.55 24.72
C PRO A 372 7.64 17.03 24.65
N LEU A 373 6.66 16.35 25.26
CA LEU A 373 6.54 14.87 25.20
C LEU A 373 6.16 14.39 23.79
N GLY A 374 5.38 15.16 23.05
CA GLY A 374 5.04 14.85 21.66
C GLY A 374 6.24 15.00 20.71
N TYR A 375 7.17 15.90 21.02
CA TYR A 375 8.37 16.15 20.22
C TYR A 375 9.55 15.26 20.62
N SER A 376 9.55 14.72 21.84
CA SER A 376 10.59 13.81 22.33
C SER A 376 10.44 12.41 21.71
N ARG A 377 11.55 11.63 21.75
CA ARG A 377 11.53 10.23 21.29
C ARG A 377 11.05 9.24 22.34
N GLU A 378 10.65 9.70 23.52
CA GLU A 378 10.12 8.88 24.60
C GLU A 378 8.81 8.18 24.18
N PHE A 379 7.95 8.91 23.47
CA PHE A 379 6.73 8.40 22.87
C PHE A 379 6.85 8.33 21.35
N LEU A 380 5.82 7.81 20.68
CA LEU A 380 5.82 7.63 19.22
C LEU A 380 5.13 8.78 18.46
N PHE A 381 4.74 9.89 19.10
CA PHE A 381 3.99 10.98 18.45
C PHE A 381 4.76 11.60 17.29
N GLU A 382 6.04 11.93 17.48
CA GLU A 382 6.88 12.49 16.42
C GLU A 382 7.13 11.48 15.29
N LYS A 383 7.23 10.16 15.62
CA LYS A 383 7.37 9.10 14.64
C LYS A 383 6.12 8.98 13.79
N TRP A 384 4.93 8.91 14.40
CA TRP A 384 3.67 8.85 13.66
C TRP A 384 3.47 10.06 12.74
N PHE A 385 3.91 11.25 13.15
CA PHE A 385 3.88 12.44 12.30
C PHE A 385 4.81 12.30 11.09
N ARG A 386 6.03 11.75 11.26
CA ARG A 386 6.95 11.46 10.16
C ARG A 386 6.40 10.36 9.22
N ASP A 387 5.87 9.30 9.78
CA ASP A 387 5.27 8.18 9.04
C ASP A 387 4.03 8.62 8.25
N ALA A 388 3.22 9.49 8.82
CA ALA A 388 1.97 9.97 8.22
C ALA A 388 2.19 10.63 6.85
N LYS A 389 3.31 11.35 6.68
CA LYS A 389 3.55 12.21 5.51
C LYS A 389 3.53 11.44 4.19
N ILE A 390 4.00 10.20 4.18
CA ILE A 390 4.07 9.39 2.96
C ILE A 390 2.68 9.07 2.39
N THR A 391 1.64 9.03 3.24
CA THR A 391 0.27 8.72 2.82
C THR A 391 -0.24 9.66 1.73
N ASP A 392 0.21 10.92 1.70
CA ASP A 392 -0.14 11.90 0.67
C ASP A 392 0.73 11.79 -0.61
N ILE A 393 1.80 11.00 -0.60
CA ILE A 393 2.81 10.97 -1.66
C ILE A 393 2.71 9.73 -2.53
N TYR A 394 2.87 8.53 -1.94
CA TYR A 394 2.97 7.28 -2.69
C TYR A 394 1.61 6.83 -3.29
N GLU A 395 1.66 5.94 -4.28
CA GLU A 395 0.49 5.44 -5.05
C GLU A 395 -0.39 6.54 -5.66
N GLY A 396 0.26 7.62 -6.10
CA GLY A 396 -0.36 8.83 -6.63
C GLY A 396 -0.53 9.89 -5.56
N THR A 397 0.08 11.04 -5.81
CA THR A 397 0.01 12.18 -4.89
C THR A 397 -1.41 12.67 -4.69
N GLY A 398 -1.66 13.37 -3.58
CA GLY A 398 -2.94 14.03 -3.33
C GLY A 398 -3.36 14.93 -4.49
N GLN A 399 -2.41 15.62 -5.14
CA GLN A 399 -2.66 16.46 -6.31
C GLN A 399 -3.19 15.64 -7.51
N ILE A 400 -2.51 14.53 -7.84
CA ILE A 400 -2.95 13.65 -8.95
C ILE A 400 -4.32 13.05 -8.66
N ASN A 401 -4.55 12.60 -7.43
CA ASN A 401 -5.86 12.06 -7.07
C ASN A 401 -6.97 13.11 -7.10
N ARG A 402 -6.69 14.38 -6.72
CA ARG A 402 -7.64 15.51 -6.90
C ARG A 402 -7.98 15.75 -8.38
N LEU A 403 -7.01 15.64 -9.29
CA LEU A 403 -7.28 15.71 -10.73
C LEU A 403 -8.16 14.56 -11.21
N VAL A 404 -7.96 13.34 -10.70
CA VAL A 404 -8.84 12.19 -11.01
C VAL A 404 -10.26 12.46 -10.52
N VAL A 405 -10.43 12.95 -9.28
CA VAL A 405 -11.74 13.33 -8.72
C VAL A 405 -12.40 14.42 -9.54
N ALA A 406 -11.66 15.49 -9.88
CA ALA A 406 -12.18 16.59 -10.69
C ALA A 406 -12.67 16.13 -12.06
N ARG A 407 -11.91 15.26 -12.74
CA ARG A 407 -12.32 14.67 -14.04
C ARG A 407 -13.64 13.92 -13.94
N HIS A 408 -13.82 13.10 -12.90
CA HIS A 408 -15.05 12.34 -12.73
C HIS A 408 -16.26 13.23 -12.41
N ILE A 409 -16.08 14.25 -11.55
CA ILE A 409 -17.18 15.14 -11.12
C ILE A 409 -17.58 16.10 -12.23
N LEU A 410 -16.59 16.67 -12.95
CA LEU A 410 -16.82 17.67 -13.98
C LEU A 410 -17.03 17.07 -15.38
N GLY A 411 -16.82 15.77 -15.54
CA GLY A 411 -16.92 15.07 -16.82
C GLY A 411 -15.80 15.43 -17.81
N TYR A 412 -14.68 15.97 -17.33
CA TYR A 412 -13.57 16.38 -18.21
C TYR A 412 -12.82 15.19 -18.80
N SER A 413 -12.54 15.27 -20.09
CA SER A 413 -11.61 14.36 -20.74
C SER A 413 -10.15 14.67 -20.38
N GLY A 414 -9.24 13.73 -20.62
CA GLY A 414 -7.81 13.96 -20.39
C GLY A 414 -7.19 15.07 -21.25
N LYS A 415 -7.90 15.60 -22.28
CA LYS A 415 -7.45 16.69 -23.13
C LYS A 415 -7.77 18.06 -22.53
N GLU A 416 -8.83 18.15 -21.71
CA GLU A 416 -9.32 19.42 -21.14
C GLU A 416 -8.58 19.83 -19.86
N LEU A 417 -7.82 18.91 -19.26
CA LEU A 417 -7.00 19.14 -18.06
C LEU A 417 -5.50 19.11 -18.36
N ARG A 418 -5.09 19.46 -19.57
CA ARG A 418 -3.68 19.62 -19.97
C ARG A 418 -3.23 21.04 -19.77
#